data_29da4f4ea7327781a73850d278528a6f
#
_entry.id   29da4f4ea7327781a73850d278528a6f
#
_cell.length_a   1.000
_cell.length_b   1.000
_cell.length_c   1.000
_cell.angle_alpha   90.00
_cell.angle_beta   90.00
_cell.angle_gamma   90.00
#
_symmetry.space_group_name_H-M   'P 1'
#
loop_
_entity.id
_entity.type
_entity.pdbx_description
1 polymer ?
#
loop_
_entity_poly.entity_id
_entity_poly.type
_entity_poly.pdbx_seq_one_letter_code
_entity_poly.pdbx_strand_id
1 'polypeptide(L)'
;SAQITSIGANAFEGCTNLENITLPQNLKTLGAGCFAYCCNLNSIRIPDGVDTIEESTFTQCTVLKEVRLSTGLEYIEKSAFNECINLEKVEFFDKLQYIEDGAFAQCAQLTEINIPASLGYIGYRAFYNCTGIEKAYIKEVAVLEDEAFELCLALKEIEMSEVMYI
;
A
#
# COMPACT_ATOMS: atom_id res chain seq x y z
N SER A 1 -18.03 16.14 -22.29
CA SER A 1 -17.64 16.70 -20.98
C SER A 1 -16.22 16.26 -20.68
N ALA A 2 -15.36 17.19 -20.27
CA ALA A 2 -14.01 16.84 -19.80
C ALA A 2 -14.15 15.96 -18.56
N GLN A 3 -13.43 14.82 -18.54
CA GLN A 3 -13.39 13.92 -17.41
C GLN A 3 -12.07 14.11 -16.67
N ILE A 4 -12.09 14.04 -15.35
CA ILE A 4 -10.87 14.11 -14.54
C ILE A 4 -10.08 12.82 -14.78
N THR A 5 -8.86 12.95 -15.27
CA THR A 5 -7.93 11.84 -15.49
C THR A 5 -6.72 11.87 -14.57
N SER A 6 -6.54 12.97 -13.82
CA SER A 6 -5.43 13.16 -12.88
C SER A 6 -5.89 13.96 -11.66
N ILE A 7 -5.44 13.54 -10.49
CA ILE A 7 -5.51 14.29 -9.23
C ILE A 7 -4.09 14.71 -8.91
N GLY A 8 -3.87 16.01 -8.73
CA GLY A 8 -2.54 16.56 -8.47
C GLY A 8 -2.01 16.25 -7.07
N ALA A 9 -0.72 16.47 -6.87
CA ALA A 9 -0.09 16.30 -5.57
C ALA A 9 -0.79 17.16 -4.49
N ASN A 10 -1.00 16.57 -3.31
CA ASN A 10 -1.60 17.19 -2.13
C ASN A 10 -3.02 17.75 -2.35
N ALA A 11 -3.74 17.33 -3.42
CA ALA A 11 -5.02 17.94 -3.80
C ALA A 11 -6.10 17.87 -2.72
N PHE A 12 -6.08 16.83 -1.86
CA PHE A 12 -6.98 16.65 -0.72
C PHE A 12 -6.20 16.48 0.59
N GLU A 13 -4.92 16.87 0.62
CA GLU A 13 -4.11 16.78 1.84
C GLU A 13 -4.81 17.49 3.00
N GLY A 14 -4.89 16.82 4.15
CA GLY A 14 -5.48 17.37 5.36
C GLY A 14 -7.01 17.56 5.30
N CYS A 15 -7.69 16.97 4.33
CA CYS A 15 -9.16 16.95 4.31
C CYS A 15 -9.67 16.02 5.41
N THR A 16 -9.51 16.44 6.67
CA THR A 16 -9.73 15.59 7.87
C THR A 16 -11.17 15.11 8.02
N ASN A 17 -12.16 15.80 7.44
CA ASN A 17 -13.57 15.42 7.49
C ASN A 17 -14.02 14.61 6.25
N LEU A 18 -13.12 14.31 5.33
CA LEU A 18 -13.44 13.50 4.15
C LEU A 18 -13.64 12.05 4.58
N GLU A 19 -14.87 11.56 4.54
CA GLU A 19 -15.21 10.19 4.91
C GLU A 19 -15.22 9.23 3.72
N ASN A 20 -15.67 9.71 2.56
CA ASN A 20 -15.85 8.91 1.36
C ASN A 20 -15.54 9.72 0.11
N ILE A 21 -14.93 9.09 -0.86
CA ILE A 21 -14.72 9.66 -2.19
C ILE A 21 -14.88 8.57 -3.25
N THR A 22 -15.51 8.93 -4.36
CA THR A 22 -15.59 8.06 -5.54
C THR A 22 -14.69 8.62 -6.62
N LEU A 23 -13.65 7.88 -6.97
CA LEU A 23 -12.71 8.26 -8.02
C LEU A 23 -13.27 7.94 -9.40
N PRO A 24 -13.04 8.81 -10.42
CA PRO A 24 -13.45 8.55 -11.80
C PRO A 24 -12.77 7.29 -12.35
N GLN A 25 -13.52 6.43 -13.06
CA GLN A 25 -12.98 5.15 -13.59
C GLN A 25 -11.86 5.33 -14.62
N ASN A 26 -11.82 6.47 -15.27
CA ASN A 26 -10.77 6.80 -16.24
C ASN A 26 -9.57 7.55 -15.64
N LEU A 27 -9.50 7.65 -14.31
CA LEU A 27 -8.36 8.24 -13.61
C LEU A 27 -7.09 7.45 -13.92
N LYS A 28 -5.99 8.18 -14.14
CA LYS A 28 -4.67 7.63 -14.47
C LYS A 28 -3.64 7.94 -13.40
N THR A 29 -3.79 9.09 -12.75
CA THR A 29 -2.77 9.58 -11.81
C THR A 29 -3.40 10.02 -10.50
N LEU A 30 -2.83 9.53 -9.40
CA LEU A 30 -2.99 10.03 -8.04
C LEU A 30 -1.65 10.62 -7.62
N GLY A 31 -1.54 11.93 -7.56
CA GLY A 31 -0.29 12.61 -7.22
C GLY A 31 0.12 12.41 -5.76
N ALA A 32 1.43 12.60 -5.50
CA ALA A 32 2.02 12.43 -4.18
C ALA A 32 1.23 13.17 -3.09
N GLY A 33 1.01 12.53 -1.95
CA GLY A 33 0.30 13.10 -0.81
C GLY A 33 -1.15 13.48 -1.06
N CYS A 34 -1.77 13.11 -2.18
CA CYS A 34 -3.07 13.69 -2.57
C CYS A 34 -4.20 13.41 -1.58
N PHE A 35 -4.11 12.39 -0.73
CA PHE A 35 -5.02 12.09 0.38
C PHE A 35 -4.31 12.01 1.74
N ALA A 36 -3.07 12.49 1.83
CA ALA A 36 -2.34 12.50 3.09
C ALA A 36 -3.16 13.20 4.18
N TYR A 37 -3.15 12.65 5.39
CA TYR A 37 -3.87 13.17 6.55
C TYR A 37 -5.41 13.26 6.38
N CYS A 38 -6.01 12.51 5.46
CA CYS A 38 -7.46 12.33 5.40
C CYS A 38 -7.91 11.38 6.51
N CYS A 39 -7.87 11.86 7.76
CA CYS A 39 -8.00 11.03 8.97
C CYS A 39 -9.37 10.36 9.15
N ASN A 40 -10.41 10.76 8.40
CA ASN A 40 -11.74 10.16 8.44
C ASN A 40 -12.09 9.35 7.18
N LEU A 41 -11.17 9.21 6.23
CA LEU A 41 -11.38 8.41 5.03
C LEU A 41 -11.46 6.92 5.41
N ASN A 42 -12.64 6.31 5.27
CA ASN A 42 -12.90 4.94 5.72
C ASN A 42 -12.44 3.88 4.72
N SER A 43 -12.70 4.11 3.45
CA SER A 43 -12.34 3.19 2.37
C SER A 43 -12.15 3.94 1.06
N ILE A 44 -11.36 3.34 0.16
CA ILE A 44 -11.17 3.87 -1.18
C ILE A 44 -10.96 2.75 -2.19
N ARG A 45 -11.50 2.94 -3.40
CA ARG A 45 -11.22 2.10 -4.55
C ARG A 45 -10.35 2.86 -5.55
N ILE A 46 -9.19 2.30 -5.86
CA ILE A 46 -8.27 2.82 -6.88
C ILE A 46 -8.71 2.27 -8.25
N PRO A 47 -8.99 3.14 -9.24
CA PRO A 47 -9.37 2.71 -10.59
C PRO A 47 -8.25 1.92 -11.29
N ASP A 48 -8.63 0.96 -12.13
CA ASP A 48 -7.69 0.05 -12.83
C ASP A 48 -6.73 0.74 -13.83
N GLY A 49 -6.96 2.02 -14.09
CA GLY A 49 -6.05 2.83 -14.91
C GLY A 49 -4.86 3.44 -14.17
N VAL A 50 -4.82 3.32 -12.83
CA VAL A 50 -3.74 3.83 -11.98
C VAL A 50 -2.71 2.72 -11.80
N ASP A 51 -1.48 2.97 -12.21
CA ASP A 51 -0.36 2.04 -12.13
C ASP A 51 0.59 2.30 -10.96
N THR A 52 0.48 3.48 -10.33
CA THR A 52 1.36 3.93 -9.26
C THR A 52 0.55 4.55 -8.12
N ILE A 53 0.80 4.12 -6.89
CA ILE A 53 0.46 4.89 -5.69
C ILE A 53 1.70 5.67 -5.32
N GLU A 54 1.68 6.97 -5.57
CA GLU A 54 2.82 7.86 -5.38
C GLU A 54 3.14 8.09 -3.89
N GLU A 55 4.30 8.71 -3.64
CA GLU A 55 4.83 8.95 -2.29
C GLU A 55 3.78 9.58 -1.37
N SER A 56 3.63 9.04 -0.17
CA SER A 56 2.78 9.54 0.90
C SER A 56 1.29 9.70 0.55
N THR A 57 0.80 9.11 -0.54
CA THR A 57 -0.57 9.33 -1.04
C THR A 57 -1.64 9.16 0.03
N PHE A 58 -1.52 8.16 0.92
CA PHE A 58 -2.46 7.89 2.02
C PHE A 58 -1.80 7.95 3.41
N THR A 59 -0.66 8.63 3.52
CA THR A 59 0.02 8.71 4.81
C THR A 59 -0.92 9.29 5.87
N GLN A 60 -0.95 8.67 7.06
CA GLN A 60 -1.81 9.05 8.18
C GLN A 60 -3.34 9.10 7.88
N CYS A 61 -3.82 8.28 6.95
CA CYS A 61 -5.24 7.98 6.85
C CYS A 61 -5.65 7.00 7.97
N THR A 62 -5.75 7.51 9.20
CA THR A 62 -5.76 6.69 10.42
C THR A 62 -6.99 5.82 10.60
N VAL A 63 -8.14 6.13 9.97
CA VAL A 63 -9.34 5.29 10.02
C VAL A 63 -9.53 4.44 8.76
N LEU A 64 -8.62 4.53 7.78
CA LEU A 64 -8.70 3.79 6.54
C LEU A 64 -8.59 2.28 6.83
N LYS A 65 -9.68 1.54 6.58
CA LYS A 65 -9.78 0.10 6.85
C LYS A 65 -9.55 -0.74 5.63
N GLU A 66 -10.02 -0.28 4.48
CA GLU A 66 -9.98 -1.01 3.24
C GLU A 66 -9.51 -0.14 2.09
N VAL A 67 -8.52 -0.64 1.37
CA VAL A 67 -8.10 -0.09 0.08
C VAL A 67 -8.23 -1.19 -0.96
N ARG A 68 -9.08 -0.95 -1.97
CA ARG A 68 -9.11 -1.78 -3.15
C ARG A 68 -8.14 -1.23 -4.18
N LEU A 69 -7.00 -1.87 -4.30
CA LEU A 69 -5.95 -1.49 -5.25
C LEU A 69 -6.38 -1.76 -6.70
N SER A 70 -5.78 -1.02 -7.63
CA SER A 70 -5.86 -1.26 -9.07
C SER A 70 -5.27 -2.62 -9.43
N THR A 71 -5.92 -3.36 -10.32
CA THR A 71 -5.37 -4.60 -10.89
C THR A 71 -4.19 -4.33 -11.84
N GLY A 72 -4.02 -3.08 -12.26
CA GLY A 72 -2.90 -2.60 -13.07
C GLY A 72 -1.73 -2.02 -12.30
N LEU A 73 -1.79 -2.04 -10.95
CA LEU A 73 -0.78 -1.41 -10.10
C LEU A 73 0.59 -2.08 -10.24
N GLU A 74 1.62 -1.27 -10.48
CA GLU A 74 3.01 -1.71 -10.63
C GLU A 74 3.90 -1.19 -9.50
N TYR A 75 3.59 -0.01 -8.94
CA TYR A 75 4.43 0.66 -7.94
C TYR A 75 3.62 1.14 -6.74
N ILE A 76 4.13 0.85 -5.54
CA ILE A 76 3.70 1.50 -4.28
C ILE A 76 4.93 2.21 -3.74
N GLU A 77 4.93 3.54 -3.84
CA GLU A 77 6.07 4.37 -3.49
C GLU A 77 6.21 4.62 -1.99
N LYS A 78 7.24 5.38 -1.62
CA LYS A 78 7.65 5.64 -0.23
C LYS A 78 6.50 6.13 0.62
N SER A 79 6.34 5.55 1.80
CA SER A 79 5.37 5.95 2.82
C SER A 79 3.92 6.03 2.32
N ALA A 80 3.58 5.39 1.18
CA ALA A 80 2.27 5.52 0.53
C ALA A 80 1.09 5.27 1.48
N PHE A 81 1.22 4.31 2.41
CA PHE A 81 0.23 3.96 3.45
C PHE A 81 0.83 4.05 4.87
N ASN A 82 1.91 4.84 5.06
CA ASN A 82 2.51 4.97 6.39
C ASN A 82 1.47 5.47 7.41
N GLU A 83 1.44 4.83 8.58
CA GLU A 83 0.49 5.15 9.66
C GLU A 83 -1.00 5.01 9.29
N CYS A 84 -1.35 4.18 8.31
CA CYS A 84 -2.72 3.70 8.13
C CYS A 84 -3.03 2.65 9.20
N ILE A 85 -3.09 3.07 10.47
CA ILE A 85 -3.08 2.20 11.65
C ILE A 85 -4.27 1.23 11.72
N ASN A 86 -5.39 1.54 11.07
CA ASN A 86 -6.59 0.71 11.03
C ASN A 86 -6.74 -0.08 9.71
N LEU A 87 -5.75 -0.06 8.82
CA LEU A 87 -5.80 -0.82 7.59
C LEU A 87 -5.75 -2.32 7.90
N GLU A 88 -6.86 -3.02 7.61
CA GLU A 88 -7.06 -4.42 8.01
C GLU A 88 -6.56 -5.41 6.96
N LYS A 89 -6.73 -5.07 5.69
CA LYS A 89 -6.39 -5.94 4.56
C LYS A 89 -5.97 -5.15 3.34
N VAL A 90 -4.95 -5.69 2.65
CA VAL A 90 -4.53 -5.24 1.31
C VAL A 90 -4.40 -6.46 0.42
N GLU A 91 -5.00 -6.41 -0.77
CA GLU A 91 -4.86 -7.43 -1.80
C GLU A 91 -3.94 -6.89 -2.90
N PHE A 92 -2.82 -7.59 -3.13
CA PHE A 92 -1.87 -7.28 -4.20
C PHE A 92 -2.15 -8.14 -5.43
N PHE A 93 -1.91 -7.58 -6.61
CA PHE A 93 -2.16 -8.24 -7.91
C PHE A 93 -0.85 -8.49 -8.67
N ASP A 94 -0.89 -9.39 -9.65
CA ASP A 94 0.27 -9.95 -10.37
C ASP A 94 1.00 -8.98 -11.33
N LYS A 95 0.77 -7.67 -11.19
CA LYS A 95 1.56 -6.64 -11.88
C LYS A 95 2.46 -5.85 -10.94
N LEU A 96 2.24 -5.97 -9.63
CA LEU A 96 3.00 -5.21 -8.65
C LEU A 96 4.47 -5.67 -8.65
N GLN A 97 5.38 -4.73 -8.84
CA GLN A 97 6.82 -4.96 -8.97
C GLN A 97 7.61 -4.40 -7.79
N TYR A 98 7.15 -3.27 -7.22
CA TYR A 98 7.87 -2.55 -6.16
C TYR A 98 6.94 -2.15 -5.02
N ILE A 99 7.38 -2.43 -3.80
CA ILE A 99 6.88 -1.82 -2.56
C ILE A 99 8.08 -1.10 -1.94
N GLU A 100 8.05 0.22 -1.93
CA GLU A 100 9.18 1.05 -1.50
C GLU A 100 9.25 1.28 0.02
N ASP A 101 10.24 2.11 0.42
CA ASP A 101 10.60 2.34 1.82
C ASP A 101 9.40 2.83 2.64
N GLY A 102 9.14 2.17 3.77
CA GLY A 102 8.08 2.54 4.70
C GLY A 102 6.67 2.52 4.14
N ALA A 103 6.44 1.92 2.96
CA ALA A 103 5.16 2.00 2.25
C ALA A 103 3.94 1.62 3.10
N PHE A 104 4.07 0.63 3.99
CA PHE A 104 3.05 0.19 4.94
C PHE A 104 3.52 0.28 6.41
N ALA A 105 4.53 1.09 6.70
CA ALA A 105 5.02 1.21 8.07
C ALA A 105 3.89 1.62 9.02
N GLN A 106 3.84 0.97 10.18
CA GLN A 106 2.86 1.23 11.25
C GLN A 106 1.39 0.91 10.87
N CYS A 107 1.13 0.06 9.87
CA CYS A 107 -0.19 -0.49 9.60
C CYS A 107 -0.52 -1.59 10.62
N ALA A 108 -0.85 -1.20 11.84
CA ALA A 108 -0.93 -2.09 13.00
C ALA A 108 -2.06 -3.14 12.93
N GLN A 109 -3.09 -2.93 12.12
CA GLN A 109 -4.23 -3.85 11.98
C GLN A 109 -4.11 -4.80 10.79
N LEU A 110 -3.07 -4.70 9.95
CA LEU A 110 -2.78 -5.72 8.94
C LEU A 110 -2.49 -7.06 9.62
N THR A 111 -3.16 -8.13 9.18
CA THR A 111 -3.03 -9.46 9.80
C THR A 111 -2.28 -10.45 8.93
N GLU A 112 -2.35 -10.29 7.61
CA GLU A 112 -1.72 -11.20 6.66
C GLU A 112 -1.23 -10.44 5.44
N ILE A 113 -0.06 -10.83 4.93
CA ILE A 113 0.54 -10.28 3.72
C ILE A 113 0.81 -11.42 2.72
N ASN A 114 0.20 -11.30 1.55
CA ASN A 114 0.38 -12.21 0.42
C ASN A 114 1.10 -11.46 -0.71
N ILE A 115 2.41 -11.68 -0.84
CA ILE A 115 3.24 -11.05 -1.86
C ILE A 115 3.11 -11.81 -3.19
N PRO A 116 2.73 -11.13 -4.30
CA PRO A 116 2.64 -11.79 -5.60
C PRO A 116 4.02 -12.13 -6.15
N ALA A 117 4.09 -13.15 -7.02
CA ALA A 117 5.34 -13.58 -7.66
C ALA A 117 5.96 -12.52 -8.59
N SER A 118 5.19 -11.53 -9.00
CA SER A 118 5.67 -10.39 -9.81
C SER A 118 6.53 -9.40 -9.02
N LEU A 119 6.41 -9.41 -7.66
CA LEU A 119 7.10 -8.42 -6.83
C LEU A 119 8.60 -8.74 -6.75
N GLY A 120 9.43 -7.83 -7.26
CA GLY A 120 10.88 -7.96 -7.22
C GLY A 120 11.56 -7.29 -6.04
N TYR A 121 10.92 -6.31 -5.40
CA TYR A 121 11.55 -5.45 -4.40
C TYR A 121 10.60 -5.10 -3.24
N ILE A 122 11.09 -5.30 -2.02
CA ILE A 122 10.47 -4.82 -0.78
C ILE A 122 11.49 -3.91 -0.09
N GLY A 123 11.14 -2.64 0.07
CA GLY A 123 12.02 -1.57 0.54
C GLY A 123 12.29 -1.58 2.05
N TYR A 124 13.23 -0.73 2.45
CA TYR A 124 13.60 -0.47 3.83
C TYR A 124 12.37 -0.14 4.67
N ARG A 125 12.16 -0.88 5.76
CA ARG A 125 11.03 -0.68 6.67
C ARG A 125 9.64 -0.74 6.01
N ALA A 126 9.48 -1.40 4.88
CA ALA A 126 8.22 -1.41 4.13
C ALA A 126 7.01 -1.81 4.98
N PHE A 127 7.16 -2.77 5.90
CA PHE A 127 6.15 -3.23 6.87
C PHE A 127 6.62 -3.05 8.33
N TYR A 128 7.46 -2.05 8.57
CA TYR A 128 7.98 -1.75 9.91
C TYR A 128 6.84 -1.52 10.90
N ASN A 129 6.93 -2.13 12.07
CA ASN A 129 5.97 -1.98 13.17
C ASN A 129 4.51 -2.30 12.77
N CYS A 130 4.31 -3.21 11.82
CA CYS A 130 3.01 -3.80 11.52
C CYS A 130 2.71 -4.89 12.56
N THR A 131 2.34 -4.47 13.76
CA THR A 131 2.24 -5.33 14.96
C THR A 131 1.18 -6.42 14.86
N GLY A 132 0.23 -6.31 13.93
CA GLY A 132 -0.85 -7.28 13.70
C GLY A 132 -0.52 -8.39 12.72
N ILE A 133 0.54 -8.26 11.90
CA ILE A 133 0.87 -9.28 10.90
C ILE A 133 1.24 -10.59 11.59
N GLU A 134 0.42 -11.61 11.40
CA GLU A 134 0.66 -12.97 11.92
C GLU A 134 1.34 -13.86 10.89
N LYS A 135 1.09 -13.62 9.60
CA LYS A 135 1.61 -14.42 8.48
C LYS A 135 2.05 -13.57 7.31
N ALA A 136 3.17 -13.94 6.69
CA ALA A 136 3.67 -13.35 5.47
C ALA A 136 4.05 -14.46 4.46
N TYR A 137 3.45 -14.41 3.28
CA TYR A 137 3.74 -15.30 2.15
C TYR A 137 4.53 -14.51 1.11
N ILE A 138 5.83 -14.79 1.01
CA ILE A 138 6.76 -14.05 0.14
C ILE A 138 7.30 -15.02 -0.90
N LYS A 139 6.87 -14.87 -2.15
CA LYS A 139 7.30 -15.71 -3.27
C LYS A 139 8.21 -14.91 -4.18
N GLU A 140 9.37 -15.46 -4.50
CA GLU A 140 10.26 -15.00 -5.57
C GLU A 140 10.71 -13.51 -5.51
N VAL A 141 10.69 -12.89 -4.34
CA VAL A 141 11.19 -11.52 -4.16
C VAL A 141 12.72 -11.52 -4.29
N ALA A 142 13.24 -10.71 -5.21
CA ALA A 142 14.67 -10.64 -5.47
C ALA A 142 15.42 -9.85 -4.38
N VAL A 143 14.80 -8.81 -3.83
CA VAL A 143 15.39 -7.94 -2.81
C VAL A 143 14.40 -7.70 -1.68
N LEU A 144 14.78 -8.09 -0.49
CA LEU A 144 14.14 -7.77 0.78
C LEU A 144 15.11 -6.90 1.57
N GLU A 145 14.80 -5.62 1.71
CA GLU A 145 15.68 -4.64 2.34
C GLU A 145 15.69 -4.74 3.87
N ASP A 146 16.64 -4.03 4.48
CA ASP A 146 16.82 -3.99 5.92
C ASP A 146 15.54 -3.55 6.64
N GLU A 147 15.27 -4.17 7.79
CA GLU A 147 14.18 -3.83 8.70
C GLU A 147 12.77 -3.93 8.07
N ALA A 148 12.61 -4.57 6.89
CA ALA A 148 11.35 -4.62 6.17
C ALA A 148 10.16 -5.10 7.02
N PHE A 149 10.36 -6.06 7.94
CA PHE A 149 9.37 -6.58 8.88
C PHE A 149 9.78 -6.37 10.36
N GLU A 150 10.67 -5.41 10.63
CA GLU A 150 11.08 -5.12 12.01
C GLU A 150 9.86 -4.72 12.85
N LEU A 151 9.80 -5.19 14.09
CA LEU A 151 8.70 -4.99 15.04
C LEU A 151 7.32 -5.53 14.59
N CYS A 152 7.27 -6.47 13.64
CA CYS A 152 6.06 -7.25 13.40
C CYS A 152 5.86 -8.28 14.52
N LEU A 153 5.43 -7.81 15.70
CA LEU A 153 5.48 -8.58 16.95
C LEU A 153 4.54 -9.80 16.98
N ALA A 154 3.49 -9.82 16.15
CA ALA A 154 2.58 -10.95 16.05
C ALA A 154 3.04 -12.01 15.04
N LEU A 155 4.13 -11.76 14.30
CA LEU A 155 4.57 -12.60 13.18
C LEU A 155 4.98 -14.00 13.67
N LYS A 156 4.23 -15.01 13.24
CA LYS A 156 4.41 -16.42 13.61
C LYS A 156 4.94 -17.27 12.47
N GLU A 157 4.65 -16.84 11.24
CA GLU A 157 4.90 -17.64 10.05
C GLU A 157 5.33 -16.76 8.87
N ILE A 158 6.46 -17.09 8.28
CA ILE A 158 6.90 -16.55 7.01
C ILE A 158 7.16 -17.73 6.07
N GLU A 159 6.42 -17.78 4.97
CA GLU A 159 6.71 -18.70 3.87
C GLU A 159 7.50 -17.98 2.78
N MET A 160 8.72 -18.40 2.56
CA MET A 160 9.55 -18.01 1.41
C MET A 160 9.73 -19.23 0.51
N SER A 161 9.29 -19.15 -0.76
CA SER A 161 9.51 -20.23 -1.68
C SER A 161 11.00 -20.32 -2.03
N GLU A 162 11.60 -21.49 -1.83
CA GLU A 162 12.92 -21.79 -2.39
C GLU A 162 12.81 -21.84 -3.90
N VAL A 163 13.63 -21.05 -4.59
CA VAL A 163 13.88 -21.27 -6.02
C VAL A 163 14.66 -22.58 -6.12
N MET A 164 13.99 -23.66 -6.53
CA MET A 164 14.71 -24.86 -6.93
C MET A 164 15.50 -24.53 -8.19
N TYR A 165 16.81 -24.31 -8.05
CA TYR A 165 17.73 -24.38 -9.19
C TYR A 165 17.72 -25.84 -9.69
N ILE A 166 17.16 -26.06 -10.88
CA ILE A 166 17.31 -27.28 -11.65
C ILE A 166 18.53 -27.12 -12.51
#